data_e1ba62d4552500e800ae393a6ce587ce
#
_entry.id   e1ba62d4552500e800ae393a6ce587ce
#
_cell.length_a   1.000
_cell.length_b   1.000
_cell.length_c   1.000
_cell.angle_alpha   90.00
_cell.angle_beta   90.00
_cell.angle_gamma   90.00
#
_symmetry.space_group_name_H-M   'P 1'
#
loop_
_entity.id
_entity.type
_entity.pdbx_description
1 polymer ?
#
loop_
_entity_poly.entity_id
_entity_poly.type
_entity_poly.pdbx_seq_one_letter_code
_entity_poly.pdbx_strand_id
1 'polypeptide(L)'
;YFPKNNPTDWTIERHRIKIPTLGWMRLKEYGYLSKDSIVKSGTVSFRAGRYYVSVLCEVENKNEKSTLNEKGKGLDVGLKSFTVLDDGTTYKNINKTTVVKKLERKLKREQRSLSRKYENLKKRGEKTATKRANINKNVYRVQRLHQRLAAIRAEYIKSIVCDLVKDKPSYITIEDLNIKGMMKNRH
;
A
#
# COMPACT_ATOMS: atom_id res chain seq x y z
N TYR A 1 -15.41 -8.64 -8.96
CA TYR A 1 -16.10 -7.38 -9.22
C TYR A 1 -17.60 -7.56 -8.96
N PHE A 2 -18.18 -6.64 -8.23
CA PHE A 2 -19.61 -6.62 -7.89
C PHE A 2 -20.17 -5.25 -8.26
N PRO A 3 -20.91 -5.13 -9.36
CA PRO A 3 -21.61 -3.89 -9.72
C PRO A 3 -22.73 -3.62 -8.72
N LYS A 4 -23.21 -2.37 -8.68
CA LYS A 4 -24.44 -2.02 -7.97
C LYS A 4 -25.59 -2.10 -8.95
N ASN A 5 -26.46 -3.07 -8.79
CA ASN A 5 -27.67 -3.23 -9.62
C ASN A 5 -28.92 -2.64 -8.92
N ASN A 6 -28.96 -2.73 -7.58
CA ASN A 6 -30.06 -2.21 -6.75
C ASN A 6 -29.53 -1.26 -5.66
N PRO A 7 -30.35 -0.31 -5.17
CA PRO A 7 -29.94 0.62 -4.10
C PRO A 7 -29.45 -0.08 -2.82
N THR A 8 -29.99 -1.26 -2.51
CA THR A 8 -29.71 -2.03 -1.28
C THR A 8 -28.60 -3.05 -1.44
N ASP A 9 -27.99 -3.20 -2.61
CA ASP A 9 -26.95 -4.19 -2.89
C ASP A 9 -25.71 -3.98 -2.02
N TRP A 10 -25.36 -2.72 -1.79
CA TRP A 10 -24.29 -2.31 -0.94
C TRP A 10 -24.80 -1.49 0.23
N THR A 11 -24.46 -1.91 1.44
CA THR A 11 -24.76 -1.16 2.66
C THR A 11 -23.51 -1.07 3.49
N ILE A 12 -23.19 0.15 3.95
CA ILE A 12 -22.01 0.41 4.77
C ILE A 12 -22.44 0.72 6.18
N GLU A 13 -21.86 0.01 7.13
CA GLU A 13 -21.94 0.33 8.55
C GLU A 13 -20.53 0.54 9.12
N ARG A 14 -20.48 0.96 10.37
CA ARG A 14 -19.23 1.39 10.99
C ARG A 14 -18.12 0.32 11.00
N HIS A 15 -18.48 -0.97 11.07
CA HIS A 15 -17.55 -2.10 11.19
C HIS A 15 -17.93 -3.29 10.31
N ARG A 16 -18.94 -3.14 9.44
CA ARG A 16 -19.37 -4.16 8.50
C ARG A 16 -19.90 -3.56 7.21
N ILE A 17 -19.83 -4.35 6.18
CA ILE A 17 -20.32 -4.00 4.85
C ILE A 17 -21.17 -5.15 4.31
N LYS A 18 -22.29 -4.83 3.70
CA LYS A 18 -23.10 -5.77 2.93
C LYS A 18 -22.59 -5.76 1.50
N ILE A 19 -22.27 -6.94 0.98
CA ILE A 19 -21.76 -7.12 -0.38
C ILE A 19 -22.79 -7.94 -1.14
N PRO A 20 -23.14 -7.60 -2.39
CA PRO A 20 -24.06 -8.39 -3.20
C PRO A 20 -23.63 -9.86 -3.21
N THR A 21 -24.56 -10.77 -3.12
CA THR A 21 -24.38 -12.24 -3.06
C THR A 21 -23.62 -12.78 -1.84
N LEU A 22 -22.68 -12.01 -1.25
CA LEU A 22 -21.88 -12.44 -0.10
C LEU A 22 -22.51 -12.09 1.26
N GLY A 23 -23.49 -11.17 1.26
CA GLY A 23 -24.14 -10.74 2.50
C GLY A 23 -23.27 -9.83 3.37
N TRP A 24 -23.51 -9.85 4.69
CA TRP A 24 -22.81 -9.02 5.65
C TRP A 24 -21.42 -9.56 5.99
N MET A 25 -20.41 -8.71 5.81
CA MET A 25 -19.01 -9.03 6.11
C MET A 25 -18.46 -8.04 7.14
N ARG A 26 -17.83 -8.57 8.19
CA ARG A 26 -17.17 -7.73 9.21
C ARG A 26 -15.87 -7.16 8.68
N LEU A 27 -15.69 -5.85 8.84
CA LEU A 27 -14.45 -5.14 8.51
C LEU A 27 -13.53 -5.09 9.72
N LYS A 28 -12.23 -5.11 9.47
CA LYS A 28 -11.23 -4.86 10.51
C LYS A 28 -11.10 -3.37 10.80
N GLU A 29 -11.22 -2.58 9.77
CA GLU A 29 -11.26 -1.12 9.84
C GLU A 29 -12.59 -0.66 10.43
N TYR A 30 -12.52 0.42 11.21
CA TYR A 30 -13.68 0.98 11.91
C TYR A 30 -13.94 2.40 11.43
N GLY A 31 -15.10 2.64 10.82
CA GLY A 31 -15.50 3.97 10.34
C GLY A 31 -14.65 4.52 9.20
N TYR A 32 -13.95 3.66 8.44
CA TYR A 32 -13.14 4.08 7.29
C TYR A 32 -14.00 4.66 6.15
N LEU A 33 -15.18 4.12 5.97
CA LEU A 33 -16.17 4.61 5.01
C LEU A 33 -17.31 5.31 5.76
N SER A 34 -17.77 6.45 5.25
CA SER A 34 -18.98 7.10 5.78
C SER A 34 -20.20 6.22 5.55
N LYS A 35 -21.14 6.21 6.50
CA LYS A 35 -22.41 5.50 6.36
C LYS A 35 -23.25 6.02 5.20
N ASP A 36 -23.11 7.31 4.91
CA ASP A 36 -23.86 8.02 3.88
C ASP A 36 -23.21 7.94 2.50
N SER A 37 -22.10 7.18 2.38
CA SER A 37 -21.41 7.00 1.11
C SER A 37 -22.26 6.18 0.14
N ILE A 38 -22.50 6.73 -1.04
CA ILE A 38 -23.20 6.05 -2.13
C ILE A 38 -22.21 5.17 -2.88
N VAL A 39 -22.27 3.84 -2.65
CA VAL A 39 -21.42 2.90 -3.37
C VAL A 39 -21.92 2.68 -4.79
N LYS A 40 -21.05 2.81 -5.77
CA LYS A 40 -21.33 2.51 -7.20
C LYS A 40 -20.93 1.10 -7.60
N SER A 41 -19.83 0.61 -7.07
CA SER A 41 -19.33 -0.74 -7.32
C SER A 41 -18.28 -1.13 -6.29
N GLY A 42 -17.92 -2.40 -6.26
CA GLY A 42 -16.82 -2.85 -5.41
C GLY A 42 -16.14 -4.11 -5.93
N THR A 43 -14.96 -4.37 -5.40
CA THR A 43 -14.15 -5.53 -5.73
C THR A 43 -13.67 -6.20 -4.45
N VAL A 44 -13.87 -7.49 -4.35
CA VAL A 44 -13.28 -8.32 -3.29
C VAL A 44 -11.99 -8.93 -3.82
N SER A 45 -10.91 -8.77 -3.09
CA SER A 45 -9.61 -9.35 -3.45
C SER A 45 -9.00 -10.13 -2.28
N PHE A 46 -8.20 -11.14 -2.62
CA PHE A 46 -7.47 -11.94 -1.65
C PHE A 46 -5.97 -11.73 -1.82
N ARG A 47 -5.28 -11.25 -0.77
CA ARG A 47 -3.84 -10.99 -0.81
C ARG A 47 -3.19 -11.38 0.52
N ALA A 48 -2.10 -12.10 0.45
CA ALA A 48 -1.30 -12.50 1.61
C ALA A 48 -2.11 -13.19 2.74
N GLY A 49 -3.10 -14.00 2.36
CA GLY A 49 -3.98 -14.71 3.30
C GLY A 49 -5.03 -13.82 3.97
N ARG A 50 -5.42 -12.70 3.33
CA ARG A 50 -6.46 -11.77 3.81
C ARG A 50 -7.36 -11.34 2.68
N TYR A 51 -8.64 -11.14 3.00
CA TYR A 51 -9.60 -10.54 2.09
C TYR A 51 -9.63 -9.03 2.26
N TYR A 52 -9.77 -8.33 1.16
CA TYR A 52 -9.91 -6.88 1.07
C TYR A 52 -11.12 -6.54 0.21
N VAL A 53 -11.80 -5.47 0.59
CA VAL A 53 -12.91 -4.91 -0.18
C VAL A 53 -12.49 -3.51 -0.61
N SER A 54 -12.51 -3.25 -1.90
CA SER A 54 -12.36 -1.92 -2.48
C SER A 54 -13.71 -1.48 -3.01
N VAL A 55 -14.18 -0.31 -2.64
CA VAL A 55 -15.46 0.24 -3.10
C VAL A 55 -15.23 1.57 -3.81
N LEU A 56 -15.95 1.77 -4.90
CA LEU A 56 -16.07 3.05 -5.58
C LEU A 56 -17.28 3.78 -5.00
N CYS A 57 -17.03 4.88 -4.33
CA CYS A 57 -18.09 5.71 -3.73
C CYS A 57 -18.21 7.04 -4.46
N GLU A 58 -19.44 7.52 -4.59
CA GLU A 58 -19.70 8.91 -4.91
C GLU A 58 -19.56 9.75 -3.64
N VAL A 59 -18.78 10.79 -3.70
CA VAL A 59 -18.55 11.71 -2.59
C VAL A 59 -18.91 13.11 -3.08
N GLU A 60 -19.75 13.82 -2.34
CA GLU A 60 -19.99 15.22 -2.61
C GLU A 60 -18.68 16.00 -2.50
N ASN A 61 -18.34 16.70 -3.57
CA ASN A 61 -17.14 17.50 -3.61
C ASN A 61 -17.34 18.78 -2.78
N LYS A 62 -17.05 18.70 -1.49
CA LYS A 62 -17.04 19.87 -0.60
C LYS A 62 -15.78 20.72 -0.81
N ASN A 63 -15.34 20.87 -2.06
CA ASN A 63 -14.25 21.77 -2.38
C ASN A 63 -14.71 23.21 -2.11
N GLU A 64 -14.49 23.65 -0.87
CA GLU A 64 -14.25 25.05 -0.63
C GLU A 64 -13.15 25.48 -1.60
N LYS A 65 -13.39 26.52 -2.38
CA LYS A 65 -12.37 27.17 -3.23
C LYS A 65 -11.23 27.58 -2.33
N SER A 66 -10.31 26.65 -2.09
CA SER A 66 -9.13 26.98 -1.29
C SER A 66 -8.26 27.89 -2.15
N THR A 67 -8.04 29.11 -1.72
CA THR A 67 -7.06 30.01 -2.31
C THR A 67 -5.70 29.32 -2.29
N LEU A 68 -5.13 29.09 -3.48
CA LEU A 68 -3.78 28.60 -3.60
C LEU A 68 -2.80 29.70 -3.15
N ASN A 69 -1.68 29.30 -2.58
CA ASN A 69 -0.61 30.22 -2.30
C ASN A 69 0.02 30.68 -3.63
N GLU A 70 0.48 31.91 -3.73
CA GLU A 70 1.16 32.42 -4.94
C GLU A 70 2.52 31.75 -5.18
N LYS A 71 3.11 31.16 -4.14
CA LYS A 71 4.42 30.51 -4.22
C LYS A 71 4.29 29.04 -4.64
N GLY A 72 5.12 28.63 -5.60
CA GLY A 72 5.36 27.22 -5.91
C GLY A 72 6.32 26.57 -4.93
N LYS A 73 6.49 25.24 -5.04
CA LYS A 73 7.50 24.46 -4.30
C LYS A 73 8.36 23.66 -5.27
N GLY A 74 9.67 23.72 -5.08
CA GLY A 74 10.66 22.91 -5.77
C GLY A 74 11.05 21.68 -4.97
N LEU A 75 11.29 20.56 -5.65
CA LEU A 75 11.55 19.25 -5.05
C LEU A 75 12.66 18.54 -5.82
N ASP A 76 13.78 18.29 -5.16
CA ASP A 76 14.86 17.43 -5.67
C ASP A 76 14.74 16.04 -5.04
N VAL A 77 14.67 14.98 -5.88
CA VAL A 77 14.56 13.58 -5.45
C VAL A 77 15.92 12.89 -5.57
N GLY A 78 16.43 12.35 -4.45
CA GLY A 78 17.76 11.77 -4.41
C GLY A 78 17.85 10.37 -3.82
N LEU A 79 19.03 9.75 -3.95
CA LEU A 79 19.34 8.44 -3.37
C LEU A 79 19.86 8.55 -1.92
N LYS A 80 20.58 9.60 -1.59
CA LYS A 80 21.15 9.84 -0.25
C LYS A 80 20.07 10.30 0.71
N SER A 81 19.40 11.37 0.41
CA SER A 81 18.13 11.81 0.99
C SER A 81 16.99 11.34 0.07
N PHE A 82 15.79 11.22 0.58
CA PHE A 82 14.63 10.88 -0.26
C PHE A 82 14.23 12.06 -1.13
N THR A 83 14.13 13.23 -0.52
CA THR A 83 13.91 14.50 -1.23
C THR A 83 14.41 15.67 -0.40
N VAL A 84 14.78 16.75 -1.08
CA VAL A 84 15.14 18.04 -0.53
C VAL A 84 14.21 19.08 -1.15
N LEU A 85 13.63 19.95 -0.33
CA LEU A 85 12.78 21.05 -0.79
C LEU A 85 13.60 22.31 -1.01
N ASP A 86 13.03 23.25 -1.76
CA ASP A 86 13.60 24.59 -2.02
C ASP A 86 13.80 25.43 -0.75
N ASP A 87 13.02 25.17 0.32
CA ASP A 87 13.18 25.78 1.63
C ASP A 87 14.30 25.15 2.48
N GLY A 88 15.04 24.16 1.95
CA GLY A 88 16.08 23.42 2.64
C GLY A 88 15.58 22.24 3.49
N THR A 89 14.27 22.02 3.58
CA THR A 89 13.70 20.88 4.29
C THR A 89 14.15 19.56 3.62
N THR A 90 14.71 18.65 4.42
CA THR A 90 15.25 17.39 3.92
C THR A 90 14.52 16.19 4.49
N TYR A 91 13.97 15.34 3.63
CA TYR A 91 13.37 14.05 4.00
C TYR A 91 14.37 12.92 3.84
N LYS A 92 14.57 12.14 4.90
CA LYS A 92 15.53 11.04 4.93
C LYS A 92 15.06 9.87 4.08
N ASN A 93 16.00 9.11 3.49
CA ASN A 93 15.65 7.88 2.78
C ASN A 93 15.20 6.80 3.77
N ILE A 94 13.91 6.46 3.75
CA ILE A 94 13.27 5.51 4.66
C ILE A 94 13.91 4.10 4.58
N ASN A 95 14.46 3.72 3.43
CA ASN A 95 15.11 2.41 3.26
C ASN A 95 16.39 2.28 4.12
N LYS A 96 16.96 3.40 4.57
CA LYS A 96 18.13 3.40 5.46
C LYS A 96 17.77 3.25 6.94
N THR A 97 16.48 3.29 7.28
CA THR A 97 16.02 3.16 8.67
C THR A 97 16.20 1.74 9.21
N THR A 98 16.41 1.65 10.53
CA THR A 98 16.57 0.36 11.23
C THR A 98 15.34 -0.53 11.08
N VAL A 99 14.14 0.06 11.03
CA VAL A 99 12.86 -0.65 10.88
C VAL A 99 12.81 -1.36 9.53
N VAL A 100 13.06 -0.64 8.43
CA VAL A 100 13.05 -1.23 7.08
C VAL A 100 14.14 -2.27 6.94
N LYS A 101 15.37 -1.97 7.36
CA LYS A 101 16.49 -2.94 7.33
C LYS A 101 16.21 -4.23 8.12
N LYS A 102 15.58 -4.13 9.30
CA LYS A 102 15.15 -5.31 10.08
C LYS A 102 14.11 -6.14 9.32
N LEU A 103 13.12 -5.49 8.69
CA LEU A 103 12.11 -6.18 7.90
C LEU A 103 12.70 -6.84 6.65
N GLU A 104 13.61 -6.20 5.95
CA GLU A 104 14.29 -6.75 4.78
C GLU A 104 15.14 -7.97 5.15
N ARG A 105 15.89 -7.92 6.26
CA ARG A 105 16.63 -9.08 6.78
C ARG A 105 15.68 -10.24 7.12
N LYS A 106 14.52 -9.93 7.75
CA LYS A 106 13.49 -10.93 8.05
C LYS A 106 12.92 -11.52 6.77
N LEU A 107 12.59 -10.69 5.79
CA LEU A 107 12.10 -11.14 4.48
C LEU A 107 13.08 -12.08 3.80
N LYS A 108 14.34 -11.70 3.71
CA LYS A 108 15.42 -12.53 3.12
C LYS A 108 15.55 -13.89 3.81
N ARG A 109 15.42 -13.92 5.14
CA ARG A 109 15.46 -15.19 5.91
C ARG A 109 14.26 -16.08 5.61
N GLU A 110 13.04 -15.52 5.55
CA GLU A 110 11.82 -16.28 5.23
C GLU A 110 11.82 -16.78 3.78
N GLN A 111 12.33 -15.99 2.83
CA GLN A 111 12.50 -16.41 1.44
C GLN A 111 13.47 -17.58 1.32
N ARG A 112 14.64 -17.53 1.98
CA ARG A 112 15.58 -18.63 2.00
C ARG A 112 14.99 -19.90 2.63
N SER A 113 14.20 -19.76 3.69
CA SER A 113 13.47 -20.88 4.32
C SER A 113 12.45 -21.50 3.36
N LEU A 114 11.74 -20.65 2.63
CA LEU A 114 10.75 -21.09 1.64
C LEU A 114 11.40 -21.83 0.47
N SER A 115 12.50 -21.31 -0.08
CA SER A 115 13.26 -21.96 -1.17
C SER A 115 13.72 -23.36 -0.76
N ARG A 116 14.33 -23.49 0.44
CA ARG A 116 14.75 -24.81 0.96
C ARG A 116 13.58 -25.79 1.10
N LYS A 117 12.40 -25.32 1.52
CA LYS A 117 11.20 -26.18 1.61
C LYS A 117 10.74 -26.69 0.24
N TYR A 118 10.78 -25.83 -0.78
CA TYR A 118 10.46 -26.24 -2.15
C TYR A 118 11.48 -27.22 -2.71
N GLU A 119 12.76 -26.99 -2.49
CA GLU A 119 13.82 -27.91 -2.91
C GLU A 119 13.67 -29.29 -2.24
N ASN A 120 13.41 -29.34 -0.94
CA ASN A 120 13.17 -30.56 -0.21
C ASN A 120 11.92 -31.30 -0.71
N LEU A 121 10.85 -30.57 -1.02
CA LEU A 121 9.64 -31.16 -1.60
C LEU A 121 9.93 -31.78 -2.97
N LYS A 122 10.71 -31.09 -3.80
CA LYS A 122 11.13 -31.58 -5.12
C LYS A 122 12.00 -32.85 -5.01
N LYS A 123 13.00 -32.85 -4.12
CA LYS A 123 13.91 -33.99 -3.93
C LYS A 123 13.22 -35.25 -3.42
N ARG A 124 12.23 -35.10 -2.54
CA ARG A 124 11.55 -36.23 -1.89
C ARG A 124 10.36 -36.76 -2.66
N GLY A 125 9.93 -36.10 -3.74
CA GLY A 125 8.74 -36.50 -4.53
C GLY A 125 7.42 -36.46 -3.75
N GLU A 126 7.45 -36.01 -2.50
CA GLU A 126 6.32 -36.08 -1.58
C GLU A 126 5.31 -34.92 -1.80
N LYS A 127 4.11 -35.30 -2.20
CA LYS A 127 3.02 -34.34 -2.46
C LYS A 127 1.96 -34.33 -1.33
N THR A 128 2.35 -34.60 -0.08
CA THR A 128 1.40 -34.69 1.04
C THR A 128 0.72 -33.35 1.34
N ALA A 129 -0.60 -33.36 1.56
CA ALA A 129 -1.40 -32.17 1.82
C ALA A 129 -0.87 -31.34 3.01
N THR A 130 -0.44 -31.99 4.09
CA THR A 130 0.13 -31.34 5.29
C THR A 130 1.41 -30.55 4.99
N LYS A 131 2.29 -31.09 4.14
CA LYS A 131 3.55 -30.41 3.75
C LYS A 131 3.25 -29.19 2.88
N ARG A 132 2.26 -29.29 1.97
CA ARG A 132 1.78 -28.15 1.18
C ARG A 132 1.19 -27.06 2.06
N ALA A 133 0.41 -27.42 3.09
CA ALA A 133 -0.15 -26.44 4.04
C ALA A 133 0.94 -25.65 4.77
N ASN A 134 2.04 -26.29 5.20
CA ASN A 134 3.17 -25.63 5.83
C ASN A 134 3.94 -24.71 4.87
N ILE A 135 4.08 -25.10 3.60
CA ILE A 135 4.66 -24.25 2.56
C ILE A 135 3.76 -23.03 2.35
N ASN A 136 2.46 -23.22 2.20
CA ASN A 136 1.50 -22.12 2.02
C ASN A 136 1.52 -21.12 3.18
N LYS A 137 1.61 -21.59 4.43
CA LYS A 137 1.80 -20.72 5.60
C LYS A 137 3.07 -19.84 5.45
N ASN A 138 4.16 -20.42 4.94
CA ASN A 138 5.40 -19.66 4.70
C ASN A 138 5.26 -18.68 3.53
N VAL A 139 4.58 -19.07 2.45
CA VAL A 139 4.26 -18.17 1.32
C VAL A 139 3.51 -16.95 1.83
N TYR A 140 2.46 -17.13 2.63
CA TYR A 140 1.72 -16.01 3.22
C TYR A 140 2.59 -15.13 4.13
N ARG A 141 3.55 -15.71 4.88
CA ARG A 141 4.49 -14.92 5.69
C ARG A 141 5.37 -14.02 4.81
N VAL A 142 5.93 -14.57 3.73
CA VAL A 142 6.73 -13.82 2.75
C VAL A 142 5.90 -12.71 2.12
N GLN A 143 4.69 -13.02 1.65
CA GLN A 143 3.78 -12.04 1.05
C GLN A 143 3.41 -10.91 2.02
N ARG A 144 3.13 -11.23 3.30
CA ARG A 144 2.84 -10.23 4.34
C ARG A 144 4.02 -9.31 4.64
N LEU A 145 5.25 -9.83 4.59
CA LEU A 145 6.45 -9.01 4.76
C LEU A 145 6.65 -8.06 3.58
N HIS A 146 6.45 -8.53 2.34
CA HIS A 146 6.44 -7.67 1.16
C HIS A 146 5.38 -6.57 1.27
N GLN A 147 4.15 -6.95 1.62
CA GLN A 147 3.04 -6.00 1.78
C GLN A 147 3.35 -4.95 2.87
N ARG A 148 3.94 -5.38 4.01
CA ARG A 148 4.32 -4.46 5.08
C ARG A 148 5.40 -3.48 4.64
N LEU A 149 6.43 -3.93 3.93
CA LEU A 149 7.47 -3.05 3.37
C LEU A 149 6.89 -2.05 2.37
N ALA A 150 6.01 -2.52 1.47
CA ALA A 150 5.35 -1.64 0.52
C ALA A 150 4.45 -0.61 1.23
N ALA A 151 3.69 -1.01 2.26
CA ALA A 151 2.85 -0.11 3.03
C ALA A 151 3.67 0.98 3.76
N ILE A 152 4.79 0.62 4.42
CA ILE A 152 5.66 1.59 5.10
C ILE A 152 6.20 2.62 4.10
N ARG A 153 6.62 2.18 2.90
CA ARG A 153 7.11 3.09 1.86
C ARG A 153 6.01 4.00 1.33
N ALA A 154 4.84 3.43 1.07
CA ALA A 154 3.69 4.20 0.58
C ALA A 154 3.20 5.24 1.61
N GLU A 155 3.11 4.87 2.88
CA GLU A 155 2.72 5.80 3.96
C GLU A 155 3.74 6.92 4.13
N TYR A 156 5.04 6.62 4.02
CA TYR A 156 6.08 7.64 4.05
C TYR A 156 5.96 8.64 2.90
N ILE A 157 5.74 8.16 1.68
CA ILE A 157 5.51 9.03 0.52
C ILE A 157 4.25 9.88 0.73
N LYS A 158 3.16 9.28 1.20
CA LYS A 158 1.92 10.00 1.49
C LYS A 158 2.11 11.10 2.53
N SER A 159 2.88 10.85 3.60
CA SER A 159 3.15 11.87 4.62
C SER A 159 3.90 13.06 4.02
N ILE A 160 4.90 12.81 3.17
CA ILE A 160 5.62 13.87 2.47
C ILE A 160 4.70 14.66 1.54
N VAL A 161 3.87 13.95 0.76
CA VAL A 161 2.88 14.61 -0.11
C VAL A 161 1.91 15.47 0.71
N CYS A 162 1.43 14.96 1.85
CA CYS A 162 0.57 15.75 2.74
C CYS A 162 1.27 17.00 3.26
N ASP A 163 2.55 16.90 3.65
CA ASP A 163 3.34 18.07 4.10
C ASP A 163 3.52 19.07 2.96
N LEU A 164 3.81 18.61 1.73
CA LEU A 164 3.97 19.47 0.56
C LEU A 164 2.71 20.24 0.20
N VAL A 165 1.53 19.57 0.22
CA VAL A 165 0.27 20.21 -0.19
C VAL A 165 -0.40 21.00 0.93
N LYS A 166 0.08 20.87 2.16
CA LYS A 166 -0.48 21.56 3.33
C LYS A 166 -0.50 23.07 3.16
N ASP A 167 0.54 23.64 2.57
CA ASP A 167 0.68 25.08 2.32
C ASP A 167 -0.02 25.52 1.04
N LYS A 168 -0.75 24.63 0.35
CA LYS A 168 -1.52 24.90 -0.87
C LYS A 168 -0.69 25.62 -1.95
N PRO A 169 0.49 25.09 -2.34
CA PRO A 169 1.32 25.74 -3.35
C PRO A 169 0.59 25.83 -4.69
N SER A 170 0.84 26.88 -5.47
CA SER A 170 0.24 27.07 -6.80
C SER A 170 0.71 26.03 -7.80
N TYR A 171 1.97 25.58 -7.67
CA TYR A 171 2.57 24.51 -8.48
C TYR A 171 3.65 23.78 -7.68
N ILE A 172 3.98 22.58 -8.11
CA ILE A 172 5.09 21.79 -7.58
C ILE A 172 5.98 21.39 -8.75
N THR A 173 7.26 21.74 -8.68
CA THR A 173 8.27 21.39 -9.68
C THR A 173 9.09 20.20 -9.17
N ILE A 174 9.21 19.16 -9.97
CA ILE A 174 9.99 17.95 -9.70
C ILE A 174 10.93 17.70 -10.86
N GLU A 175 12.19 17.36 -10.58
CA GLU A 175 13.15 16.97 -11.61
C GLU A 175 12.82 15.58 -12.16
N ASP A 176 12.83 15.45 -13.49
CA ASP A 176 12.64 14.15 -14.18
C ASP A 176 13.97 13.36 -14.21
N LEU A 177 14.15 12.51 -13.21
CA LEU A 177 15.39 11.77 -13.00
C LEU A 177 15.36 10.37 -13.62
N ASN A 178 16.42 10.02 -14.35
CA ASN A 178 16.65 8.63 -14.73
C ASN A 178 17.21 7.80 -13.56
N ILE A 179 16.33 7.49 -12.58
CA ILE A 179 16.69 6.75 -11.37
C ILE A 179 17.35 5.39 -11.69
N LYS A 180 16.89 4.70 -12.75
CA LYS A 180 17.49 3.41 -13.16
C LYS A 180 18.95 3.58 -13.62
N GLY A 181 19.25 4.65 -14.31
CA GLY A 181 20.62 5.01 -14.70
C GLY A 181 21.48 5.34 -13.48
N MET A 182 20.98 6.19 -12.60
CA MET A 182 21.68 6.58 -11.37
C MET A 182 22.01 5.39 -10.45
N MET A 183 21.10 4.41 -10.33
CA MET A 183 21.34 3.21 -9.51
C MET A 183 22.38 2.24 -10.12
N LYS A 184 22.67 2.34 -11.40
CA LYS A 184 23.70 1.52 -12.08
C LYS A 184 25.11 2.13 -11.98
N ASN A 185 25.21 3.43 -11.79
CA ASN A 185 26.48 4.10 -11.59
C ASN A 185 27.08 3.70 -10.23
N ARG A 186 28.26 3.07 -10.29
CA ARG A 186 29.01 2.60 -9.12
C ARG A 186 30.07 3.61 -8.63
N HIS A 187 29.91 4.89 -8.96
CA HIS A 187 30.80 5.96 -8.47
C HIS A 187 30.39 6.48 -7.12
#